data_d97057c015d0de25575db7c1bb5c1b3d
#
_entry.id   d97057c015d0de25575db7c1bb5c1b3d
#
_cell.length_a   1.000
_cell.length_b   1.000
_cell.length_c   1.000
_cell.angle_alpha   90.00
_cell.angle_beta   90.00
_cell.angle_gamma   90.00
#
_symmetry.space_group_name_H-M   'P 1'
#
loop_
_entity.id
_entity.type
_entity.pdbx_description
1 polymer ?
#
loop_
_entity_poly.entity_id
_entity_poly.type
_entity_poly.pdbx_seq_one_letter_code
_entity_poly.pdbx_strand_id
1 'polypeptide(L)'
;MPMNVQPTAVATPIVEPRDVPQLRTILLTDLVDSTAVVERLGDGAAAELFRAHDRLVLQLQNQWRGRLIDRSDGLLLLFERPIDGLGFALDYFRGLQQVGAPHGVELKARAGLHVGEVLSWRNSDEAVRVGAKPVEVEGLAKPMAGRLMTMARPGQLLMSAVAEPLAHRAARELGERG
;
A
#
# COMPACT_ATOMS: atom_id res chain seq x y z
N MET A 1 -27.63 -18.04 -56.61
CA MET A 1 -27.29 -18.48 -55.25
C MET A 1 -27.01 -17.24 -54.43
N PRO A 2 -27.87 -16.81 -53.55
CA PRO A 2 -27.55 -15.73 -52.65
C PRO A 2 -26.62 -16.24 -51.56
N MET A 3 -25.43 -15.62 -51.41
CA MET A 3 -24.54 -15.88 -50.31
C MET A 3 -25.17 -15.34 -49.02
N ASN A 4 -25.46 -16.24 -48.10
CA ASN A 4 -25.96 -15.91 -46.77
C ASN A 4 -24.79 -15.40 -45.92
N VAL A 5 -24.66 -14.09 -45.83
CA VAL A 5 -23.71 -13.46 -44.89
C VAL A 5 -24.39 -13.47 -43.55
N GLN A 6 -24.01 -14.41 -42.70
CA GLN A 6 -24.40 -14.37 -41.29
C GLN A 6 -23.71 -13.17 -40.65
N PRO A 7 -24.42 -12.33 -39.86
CA PRO A 7 -23.80 -11.28 -39.11
C PRO A 7 -22.89 -11.94 -38.05
N THR A 8 -21.60 -11.65 -38.13
CA THR A 8 -20.66 -11.97 -37.06
C THR A 8 -21.13 -11.23 -35.81
N ALA A 9 -21.59 -11.97 -34.83
CA ALA A 9 -21.90 -11.41 -33.52
C ALA A 9 -20.60 -10.80 -32.96
N VAL A 10 -20.57 -9.46 -32.87
CA VAL A 10 -19.52 -8.75 -32.15
C VAL A 10 -19.67 -9.15 -30.69
N ALA A 11 -18.76 -9.99 -30.20
CA ALA A 11 -18.73 -10.34 -28.80
C ALA A 11 -18.53 -9.05 -28.00
N THR A 12 -19.53 -8.69 -27.21
CA THR A 12 -19.40 -7.59 -26.23
C THR A 12 -18.25 -7.97 -25.29
N PRO A 13 -17.23 -7.15 -25.11
CA PRO A 13 -16.17 -7.47 -24.17
C PRO A 13 -16.77 -7.66 -22.78
N ILE A 14 -16.58 -8.83 -22.19
CA ILE A 14 -16.96 -9.11 -20.81
C ILE A 14 -16.03 -8.25 -19.96
N VAL A 15 -16.54 -7.12 -19.45
CA VAL A 15 -15.83 -6.32 -18.47
C VAL A 15 -15.71 -7.18 -17.21
N GLU A 16 -14.50 -7.61 -16.91
CA GLU A 16 -14.28 -8.38 -15.69
C GLU A 16 -14.54 -7.50 -14.46
N PRO A 17 -15.14 -8.05 -13.36
CA PRO A 17 -15.50 -7.26 -12.16
C PRO A 17 -14.35 -6.45 -11.55
N ARG A 18 -13.11 -6.82 -11.83
CA ARG A 18 -11.88 -6.13 -11.40
C ARG A 18 -11.64 -4.78 -12.09
N ASP A 19 -12.31 -4.51 -13.20
CA ASP A 19 -12.19 -3.24 -13.93
C ASP A 19 -13.16 -2.17 -13.42
N VAL A 20 -13.95 -2.49 -12.40
CA VAL A 20 -14.87 -1.55 -11.77
C VAL A 20 -14.16 -0.81 -10.64
N PRO A 21 -14.21 0.53 -10.61
CA PRO A 21 -13.67 1.29 -9.49
C PRO A 21 -14.27 0.86 -8.16
N GLN A 22 -13.42 0.69 -7.16
CA GLN A 22 -13.82 0.28 -5.81
C GLN A 22 -13.30 1.28 -4.79
N LEU A 23 -14.14 1.58 -3.79
CA LEU A 23 -13.74 2.41 -2.68
C LEU A 23 -12.78 1.62 -1.78
N ARG A 24 -11.57 2.15 -1.58
CA ARG A 24 -10.55 1.54 -0.74
C ARG A 24 -9.81 2.59 0.08
N THR A 25 -9.24 2.14 1.17
CA THR A 25 -8.23 2.90 1.89
C THR A 25 -6.87 2.62 1.27
N ILE A 26 -6.16 3.67 0.91
CA ILE A 26 -4.82 3.58 0.34
C ILE A 26 -3.81 4.18 1.31
N LEU A 27 -2.75 3.43 1.60
CA LEU A 27 -1.64 3.86 2.43
C LEU A 27 -0.36 3.86 1.60
N LEU A 28 0.31 5.00 1.58
CA LEU A 28 1.65 5.13 1.02
C LEU A 28 2.64 5.47 2.12
N THR A 29 3.77 4.80 2.12
CA THR A 29 4.86 5.07 3.05
C THR A 29 6.18 5.25 2.32
N ASP A 30 7.09 5.99 2.95
CA ASP A 30 8.43 6.24 2.45
C ASP A 30 9.41 6.23 3.63
N LEU A 31 10.48 5.44 3.52
CA LEU A 31 11.54 5.44 4.52
C LEU A 31 12.39 6.70 4.40
N VAL A 32 12.60 7.37 5.52
CA VAL A 32 13.42 8.58 5.58
C VAL A 32 14.90 8.20 5.54
N ASP A 33 15.65 8.84 4.65
CA ASP A 33 17.11 8.72 4.55
C ASP A 33 17.62 7.27 4.36
N SER A 34 16.89 6.45 3.62
CA SER A 34 17.24 5.04 3.41
C SER A 34 18.63 4.86 2.79
N THR A 35 19.03 5.74 1.88
CA THR A 35 20.36 5.73 1.27
C THR A 35 21.46 5.96 2.32
N ALA A 36 21.28 6.94 3.22
CA ALA A 36 22.22 7.21 4.28
C ALA A 36 22.37 6.03 5.26
N VAL A 37 21.29 5.31 5.52
CA VAL A 37 21.32 4.09 6.33
C VAL A 37 22.17 3.00 5.69
N VAL A 38 22.03 2.77 4.38
CA VAL A 38 22.84 1.80 3.64
C VAL A 38 24.33 2.19 3.67
N GLU A 39 24.62 3.46 3.42
CA GLU A 39 26.00 3.97 3.45
C GLU A 39 26.65 3.80 4.84
N ARG A 40 25.90 4.06 5.91
CA ARG A 40 26.38 3.91 7.28
C ARG A 40 26.63 2.48 7.67
N LEU A 41 25.74 1.55 7.31
CA LEU A 41 25.80 0.14 7.72
C LEU A 41 26.71 -0.70 6.85
N GLY A 42 26.86 -0.37 5.57
CA GLY A 42 27.44 -1.22 4.56
C GLY A 42 26.45 -2.29 4.06
N ASP A 43 26.80 -2.95 2.97
CA ASP A 43 25.87 -3.80 2.22
C ASP A 43 25.34 -5.01 3.01
N GLY A 44 26.20 -5.67 3.79
CA GLY A 44 25.83 -6.85 4.56
C GLY A 44 24.81 -6.55 5.66
N ALA A 45 25.10 -5.56 6.50
CA ALA A 45 24.22 -5.16 7.59
C ALA A 45 22.93 -4.50 7.06
N ALA A 46 23.03 -3.73 5.99
CA ALA A 46 21.86 -3.16 5.33
C ALA A 46 20.94 -4.25 4.77
N ALA A 47 21.48 -5.31 4.18
CA ALA A 47 20.69 -6.44 3.70
C ALA A 47 19.94 -7.15 4.82
N GLU A 48 20.56 -7.34 5.98
CA GLU A 48 19.90 -7.89 7.17
C GLU A 48 18.77 -7.00 7.67
N LEU A 49 19.01 -5.70 7.72
CA LEU A 49 18.02 -4.71 8.11
C LEU A 49 16.79 -4.77 7.18
N PHE A 50 16.99 -4.79 5.88
CA PHE A 50 15.89 -4.83 4.91
C PHE A 50 15.15 -6.17 4.91
N ARG A 51 15.82 -7.28 5.20
CA ARG A 51 15.14 -8.56 5.43
C ARG A 51 14.25 -8.50 6.67
N ALA A 52 14.72 -7.89 7.75
CA ALA A 52 13.91 -7.68 8.95
C ALA A 52 12.72 -6.76 8.68
N HIS A 53 12.92 -5.72 7.90
CA HIS A 53 11.86 -4.84 7.43
C HIS A 53 10.80 -5.61 6.63
N ASP A 54 11.20 -6.46 5.70
CA ASP A 54 10.28 -7.26 4.90
C ASP A 54 9.44 -8.22 5.77
N ARG A 55 10.06 -8.83 6.79
CA ARG A 55 9.33 -9.67 7.75
C ARG A 55 8.30 -8.88 8.55
N LEU A 56 8.66 -7.68 8.98
CA LEU A 56 7.74 -6.76 9.68
C LEU A 56 6.53 -6.43 8.80
N VAL A 57 6.77 -6.05 7.55
CA VAL A 57 5.70 -5.71 6.61
C VAL A 57 4.76 -6.88 6.38
N LEU A 58 5.29 -8.09 6.19
CA LEU A 58 4.50 -9.29 6.01
C LEU A 58 3.63 -9.60 7.23
N GLN A 59 4.20 -9.50 8.42
CA GLN A 59 3.48 -9.70 9.67
C GLN A 59 2.33 -8.71 9.84
N LEU A 60 2.59 -7.41 9.62
CA LEU A 60 1.60 -6.37 9.78
C LEU A 60 0.53 -6.41 8.69
N GLN A 61 0.90 -6.77 7.47
CA GLN A 61 -0.06 -6.99 6.38
C GLN A 61 -1.11 -8.03 6.77
N ASN A 62 -0.66 -9.15 7.34
CA ASN A 62 -1.57 -10.20 7.80
C ASN A 62 -2.42 -9.75 9.00
N GLN A 63 -1.81 -9.06 9.95
CA GLN A 63 -2.50 -8.59 11.17
C GLN A 63 -3.60 -7.57 10.86
N TRP A 64 -3.34 -6.65 9.96
CA TRP A 64 -4.25 -5.55 9.62
C TRP A 64 -5.04 -5.74 8.33
N ARG A 65 -5.00 -6.93 7.74
CA ARG A 65 -5.75 -7.29 6.52
C ARG A 65 -5.44 -6.36 5.35
N GLY A 66 -4.19 -5.94 5.26
CA GLY A 66 -3.70 -5.13 4.18
C GLY A 66 -3.31 -5.96 2.97
N ARG A 67 -3.33 -5.33 1.82
CA ARG A 67 -2.82 -5.91 0.59
C ARG A 67 -1.66 -5.07 0.09
N LEU A 68 -0.46 -5.64 0.15
CA LEU A 68 0.73 -5.00 -0.38
C LEU A 68 0.69 -5.05 -1.92
N ILE A 69 0.71 -3.88 -2.53
CA ILE A 69 0.67 -3.72 -3.98
C ILE A 69 2.06 -3.49 -4.55
N ASP A 70 2.84 -2.65 -3.89
CA ASP A 70 4.17 -2.28 -4.33
C ASP A 70 5.06 -1.99 -3.13
N ARG A 71 6.36 -2.31 -3.27
CA ARG A 71 7.40 -2.02 -2.27
C ARG A 71 8.70 -1.52 -2.89
N SER A 72 8.70 -1.12 -4.15
CA SER A 72 9.92 -0.69 -4.85
C SER A 72 10.43 0.66 -4.35
N ASP A 73 9.53 1.62 -4.13
CA ASP A 73 9.82 2.99 -3.67
C ASP A 73 9.03 3.33 -2.40
N GLY A 74 9.20 2.53 -1.35
CA GLY A 74 8.33 2.57 -0.19
C GLY A 74 7.19 1.57 -0.33
N LEU A 75 6.18 1.67 0.52
CA LEU A 75 5.06 0.73 0.53
C LEU A 75 3.82 1.38 -0.06
N LEU A 76 3.13 0.64 -0.91
CA LEU A 76 1.76 0.92 -1.35
C LEU A 76 0.87 -0.22 -0.90
N LEU A 77 -0.08 0.07 0.00
CA LEU A 77 -1.01 -0.93 0.52
C LEU A 77 -2.45 -0.47 0.32
N LEU A 78 -3.32 -1.44 0.12
CA LEU A 78 -4.77 -1.24 0.13
C LEU A 78 -5.39 -1.94 1.34
N PHE A 79 -6.41 -1.29 1.91
CA PHE A 79 -7.25 -1.83 2.97
C PHE A 79 -8.71 -1.59 2.63
N GLU A 80 -9.59 -2.44 3.12
CA GLU A 80 -11.03 -2.20 2.99
C GLU A 80 -11.51 -1.12 3.96
N ARG A 81 -10.87 -1.00 5.12
CA ARG A 81 -11.27 -0.08 6.19
C ARG A 81 -10.15 0.88 6.56
N PRO A 82 -10.46 2.18 6.76
CA PRO A 82 -9.45 3.16 7.19
C PRO A 82 -8.77 2.81 8.51
N ILE A 83 -9.51 2.21 9.46
CA ILE A 83 -8.94 1.82 10.76
C ILE A 83 -7.83 0.78 10.62
N ASP A 84 -7.94 -0.12 9.67
CA ASP A 84 -6.90 -1.13 9.42
C ASP A 84 -5.63 -0.48 8.85
N GLY A 85 -5.78 0.48 7.95
CA GLY A 85 -4.66 1.27 7.45
C GLY A 85 -3.98 2.10 8.54
N LEU A 86 -4.76 2.72 9.41
CA LEU A 86 -4.24 3.47 10.56
C LEU A 86 -3.47 2.55 11.51
N GLY A 87 -4.04 1.41 11.87
CA GLY A 87 -3.39 0.44 12.74
C GLY A 87 -2.09 -0.08 12.18
N PHE A 88 -2.09 -0.43 10.88
CA PHE A 88 -0.87 -0.81 10.18
C PHE A 88 0.21 0.28 10.29
N ALA A 89 -0.13 1.52 9.98
CA ALA A 89 0.84 2.62 9.98
C ALA A 89 1.46 2.86 11.36
N LEU A 90 0.65 2.84 12.42
CA LEU A 90 1.13 3.05 13.77
C LEU A 90 2.03 1.90 14.24
N ASP A 91 1.65 0.67 14.00
CA ASP A 91 2.48 -0.49 14.30
C ASP A 91 3.74 -0.56 13.43
N TYR A 92 3.64 -0.11 12.19
CA TYR A 92 4.79 0.01 11.30
C TYR A 92 5.83 0.99 11.85
N PHE A 93 5.42 2.15 12.32
CA PHE A 93 6.33 3.13 12.92
C PHE A 93 7.04 2.56 14.15
N ARG A 94 6.32 1.85 15.01
CA ARG A 94 6.90 1.18 16.18
C ARG A 94 7.84 0.06 15.78
N GLY A 95 7.43 -0.76 14.84
CA GLY A 95 8.23 -1.88 14.34
C GLY A 95 9.53 -1.43 13.67
N LEU A 96 9.53 -0.30 12.98
CA LEU A 96 10.73 0.27 12.38
C LEU A 96 11.80 0.59 13.43
N GLN A 97 11.41 1.08 14.58
CA GLN A 97 12.34 1.33 15.68
C GLN A 97 13.00 0.03 16.16
N GLN A 98 12.21 -1.04 16.28
CA GLN A 98 12.71 -2.36 16.68
C GLN A 98 13.62 -2.99 15.62
N VAL A 99 13.31 -2.77 14.34
CA VAL A 99 14.14 -3.25 13.21
C VAL A 99 15.48 -2.53 13.19
N GLY A 100 15.51 -1.23 13.44
CA GLY A 100 16.72 -0.42 13.40
C GLY A 100 17.62 -0.58 14.63
N ALA A 101 17.04 -0.82 15.80
CA ALA A 101 17.77 -0.82 17.08
C ALA A 101 18.98 -1.76 17.12
N PRO A 102 18.92 -3.04 16.65
CA PRO A 102 20.07 -3.94 16.63
C PRO A 102 21.25 -3.43 15.79
N HIS A 103 20.97 -2.55 14.84
CA HIS A 103 21.97 -1.97 13.95
C HIS A 103 22.40 -0.56 14.37
N GLY A 104 21.90 -0.06 15.50
CA GLY A 104 22.20 1.29 15.99
C GLY A 104 21.69 2.41 15.10
N VAL A 105 20.64 2.17 14.32
CA VAL A 105 20.00 3.16 13.46
C VAL A 105 18.57 3.43 13.88
N GLU A 106 18.14 4.67 13.72
CA GLU A 106 16.77 5.08 13.95
C GLU A 106 16.04 5.11 12.60
N LEU A 107 15.18 4.09 12.37
CA LEU A 107 14.36 4.04 11.15
C LEU A 107 13.07 4.79 11.37
N LYS A 108 12.79 5.74 10.50
CA LYS A 108 11.53 6.46 10.43
C LYS A 108 10.96 6.41 9.03
N ALA A 109 9.64 6.46 8.96
CA ALA A 109 8.91 6.59 7.70
C ALA A 109 7.97 7.77 7.76
N ARG A 110 7.61 8.28 6.60
CA ARG A 110 6.47 9.17 6.40
C ARG A 110 5.33 8.35 5.81
N ALA A 111 4.11 8.69 6.14
CA ALA A 111 2.96 7.98 5.62
C ALA A 111 1.81 8.93 5.26
N GLY A 112 1.09 8.56 4.22
CA GLY A 112 -0.14 9.24 3.80
C GLY A 112 -1.26 8.21 3.63
N LEU A 113 -2.43 8.52 4.19
CA LEU A 113 -3.60 7.64 4.17
C LEU A 113 -4.80 8.41 3.61
N HIS A 114 -5.42 7.84 2.60
CA HIS A 114 -6.58 8.42 1.93
C HIS A 114 -7.61 7.33 1.63
N VAL A 115 -8.88 7.74 1.58
CA VAL A 115 -9.99 6.88 1.14
C VAL A 115 -10.53 7.44 -0.16
N GLY A 116 -10.57 6.61 -1.19
CA GLY A 116 -11.07 7.01 -2.49
C GLY A 116 -11.26 5.82 -3.41
N GLU A 117 -11.76 6.11 -4.59
CA GLU A 117 -11.93 5.08 -5.61
C GLU A 117 -10.59 4.71 -6.23
N VAL A 118 -10.35 3.41 -6.34
CA VAL A 118 -9.20 2.83 -7.03
C VAL A 118 -9.67 1.85 -8.08
N LEU A 119 -8.92 1.78 -9.16
CA LEU A 119 -9.03 0.77 -10.18
C LEU A 119 -7.87 -0.19 -10.02
N SER A 120 -8.16 -1.49 -9.92
CA SER A 120 -7.11 -2.50 -9.80
C SER A 120 -7.34 -3.62 -10.80
N TRP A 121 -6.23 -4.16 -11.31
CA TRP A 121 -6.25 -5.31 -12.21
C TRP A 121 -5.04 -6.20 -11.99
N ARG A 122 -5.18 -7.47 -12.38
CA ARG A 122 -4.07 -8.42 -12.36
C ARG A 122 -3.35 -8.38 -13.69
N ASN A 123 -2.03 -8.33 -13.63
CA ASN A 123 -1.19 -8.57 -14.80
C ASN A 123 -1.17 -10.06 -15.12
N SER A 124 -0.95 -10.39 -16.40
CA SER A 124 -0.77 -11.77 -16.83
C SER A 124 0.46 -12.40 -16.18
N ASP A 125 0.48 -13.72 -16.03
CA ASP A 125 1.64 -14.46 -15.52
C ASP A 125 2.88 -14.20 -16.37
N GLU A 126 2.71 -14.07 -17.69
CA GLU A 126 3.78 -13.73 -18.61
C GLU A 126 4.37 -12.34 -18.33
N ALA A 127 3.53 -11.33 -18.13
CA ALA A 127 3.98 -9.98 -17.78
C ALA A 127 4.71 -9.97 -16.43
N VAL A 128 4.23 -10.70 -15.44
CA VAL A 128 4.86 -10.82 -14.13
C VAL A 128 6.24 -11.46 -14.22
N ARG A 129 6.41 -12.48 -15.07
CA ARG A 129 7.73 -13.13 -15.28
C ARG A 129 8.78 -12.18 -15.83
N VAL A 130 8.40 -11.18 -16.61
CA VAL A 130 9.30 -10.18 -17.16
C VAL A 130 9.38 -8.89 -16.34
N GLY A 131 8.88 -8.89 -15.12
CA GLY A 131 9.07 -7.83 -14.14
C GLY A 131 7.86 -6.97 -13.82
N ALA A 132 6.68 -7.25 -14.40
CA ALA A 132 5.46 -6.54 -14.01
C ALA A 132 5.00 -6.93 -12.60
N LYS A 133 4.37 -6.01 -11.90
CA LYS A 133 3.74 -6.31 -10.62
C LYS A 133 2.58 -7.28 -10.83
N PRO A 134 2.28 -8.17 -9.87
CA PRO A 134 1.12 -9.05 -9.96
C PRO A 134 -0.20 -8.28 -10.07
N VAL A 135 -0.29 -7.14 -9.36
CA VAL A 135 -1.48 -6.27 -9.34
C VAL A 135 -1.06 -4.82 -9.55
N GLU A 136 -1.78 -4.14 -10.41
CA GLU A 136 -1.66 -2.70 -10.60
C GLU A 136 -2.82 -1.98 -9.91
N VAL A 137 -2.54 -0.78 -9.40
CA VAL A 137 -3.54 0.10 -8.79
C VAL A 137 -3.39 1.49 -9.39
N GLU A 138 -4.49 2.01 -9.89
CA GLU A 138 -4.56 3.33 -10.48
C GLU A 138 -5.78 4.10 -9.95
N GLY A 139 -5.81 5.39 -10.20
CA GLY A 139 -6.87 6.31 -9.81
C GLY A 139 -6.35 7.49 -9.01
N LEU A 140 -7.19 8.50 -8.83
CA LEU A 140 -6.83 9.75 -8.15
C LEU A 140 -6.50 9.56 -6.66
N ALA A 141 -6.97 8.48 -6.04
CA ALA A 141 -6.67 8.19 -4.64
C ALA A 141 -5.18 7.98 -4.38
N LYS A 142 -4.46 7.39 -5.34
CA LYS A 142 -3.02 7.13 -5.22
C LYS A 142 -2.18 8.41 -5.15
N PRO A 143 -2.28 9.37 -6.07
CA PRO A 143 -1.54 10.63 -5.95
C PRO A 143 -1.99 11.48 -4.75
N MET A 144 -3.23 11.36 -4.30
CA MET A 144 -3.69 12.04 -3.08
C MET A 144 -2.97 11.52 -1.83
N ALA A 145 -2.88 10.20 -1.67
CA ALA A 145 -2.12 9.59 -0.59
C ALA A 145 -0.62 9.92 -0.68
N GLY A 146 -0.07 9.96 -1.89
CA GLY A 146 1.31 10.35 -2.15
C GLY A 146 1.63 11.78 -1.73
N ARG A 147 0.72 12.71 -1.97
CA ARG A 147 0.84 14.10 -1.51
C ARG A 147 0.88 14.20 0.00
N LEU A 148 -0.02 13.51 0.68
CA LEU A 148 -0.05 13.48 2.14
C LEU A 148 1.26 12.91 2.71
N MET A 149 1.74 11.82 2.14
CA MET A 149 3.02 11.22 2.52
C MET A 149 4.17 12.21 2.37
N THR A 150 4.24 12.92 1.25
CA THR A 150 5.31 13.90 0.98
C THR A 150 5.27 15.07 1.95
N MET A 151 4.10 15.47 2.41
CA MET A 151 3.90 16.56 3.38
C MET A 151 4.14 16.12 4.83
N ALA A 152 4.13 14.82 5.10
CA ALA A 152 4.31 14.29 6.43
C ALA A 152 5.76 14.48 6.92
N ARG A 153 5.92 14.64 8.21
CA ARG A 153 7.23 14.65 8.88
C ARG A 153 7.68 13.22 9.14
N PRO A 154 9.00 12.99 9.35
CA PRO A 154 9.48 11.68 9.79
C PRO A 154 8.71 11.18 11.02
N GLY A 155 8.20 9.96 10.96
CA GLY A 155 7.37 9.36 12.02
C GLY A 155 5.94 9.84 12.05
N GLN A 156 5.49 10.59 11.06
CA GLN A 156 4.14 11.16 10.98
C GLN A 156 3.30 10.47 9.91
N LEU A 157 2.05 10.18 10.27
CA LEU A 157 1.00 9.80 9.34
C LEU A 157 0.08 11.01 9.13
N LEU A 158 -0.12 11.40 7.87
CA LEU A 158 -1.16 12.36 7.51
C LEU A 158 -2.34 11.63 6.86
N MET A 159 -3.52 11.93 7.34
CA MET A 159 -4.78 11.43 6.78
C MET A 159 -5.52 12.53 6.06
N SER A 160 -6.21 12.16 4.97
CA SER A 160 -7.11 13.09 4.29
C SER A 160 -8.33 13.42 5.14
N ALA A 161 -8.99 14.53 4.83
CA ALA A 161 -10.26 14.90 5.45
C ALA A 161 -11.38 13.88 5.25
N VAL A 162 -11.26 13.01 4.24
CA VAL A 162 -12.20 11.88 4.03
C VAL A 162 -11.87 10.70 4.94
N ALA A 163 -10.59 10.37 5.11
CA ALA A 163 -10.15 9.19 5.86
C ALA A 163 -10.23 9.39 7.38
N GLU A 164 -9.86 10.56 7.89
CA GLU A 164 -9.74 10.81 9.33
C GLU A 164 -11.05 10.57 10.09
N PRO A 165 -12.21 11.13 9.71
CA PRO A 165 -13.44 10.89 10.45
C PRO A 165 -13.86 9.42 10.50
N LEU A 166 -13.62 8.68 9.41
CA LEU A 166 -13.95 7.25 9.33
C LEU A 166 -13.08 6.41 10.26
N ALA A 167 -11.78 6.68 10.30
CA ALA A 167 -10.84 6.02 11.21
C ALA A 167 -11.14 6.37 12.67
N HIS A 168 -11.42 7.62 12.96
CA HIS A 168 -11.76 8.11 14.30
C HIS A 168 -13.04 7.45 14.84
N ARG A 169 -14.08 7.38 14.03
CA ARG A 169 -15.34 6.73 14.40
C ARG A 169 -15.12 5.25 14.71
N ALA A 170 -14.41 4.52 13.87
CA ALA A 170 -14.11 3.11 14.08
C ALA A 170 -13.28 2.88 15.36
N ALA A 171 -12.32 3.74 15.64
CA ALA A 171 -11.52 3.67 16.85
C ALA A 171 -12.37 3.88 18.12
N ARG A 172 -13.32 4.80 18.10
CA ARG A 172 -14.28 5.01 19.20
C ARG A 172 -15.15 3.79 19.43
N GLU A 173 -15.72 3.20 18.39
CA GLU A 173 -16.56 1.99 18.50
C GLU A 173 -15.78 0.81 19.09
N LEU A 174 -14.51 0.65 18.76
CA LEU A 174 -13.64 -0.37 19.35
C LEU A 174 -13.35 -0.09 20.82
N GLY A 175 -13.14 1.17 21.20
CA GLY A 175 -12.92 1.59 22.58
C GLY A 175 -14.15 1.37 23.48
N GLU A 176 -15.34 1.56 22.95
CA GLU A 176 -16.60 1.35 23.67
C GLU A 176 -16.93 -0.14 23.90
N ARG A 177 -16.38 -1.02 23.08
CA ARG A 177 -16.56 -2.48 23.20
C ARG A 177 -15.51 -3.17 24.09
N GLY A 178 -14.47 -2.49 24.36
CA GLY A 178 -13.38 -2.94 25.23
C GLY A 178 -13.61 -2.53 26.65
#